data_8f806311c8e33fef0a5ce5fb91c39f37
#
_entry.id   8f806311c8e33fef0a5ce5fb91c39f37
#
_cell.length_a   1.000
_cell.length_b   1.000
_cell.length_c   1.000
_cell.angle_alpha   90.00
_cell.angle_beta   90.00
_cell.angle_gamma   90.00
#
_symmetry.space_group_name_H-M   'P 1'
#
loop_
_entity.id
_entity.type
_entity.pdbx_description
1 polymer ?
#
loop_
_entity_poly.entity_id
_entity_poly.type
_entity_poly.pdbx_seq_one_letter_code
_entity_poly.pdbx_strand_id
1 'polypeptide(L)'
;MIHTQNEGIYRALIAQLDKLARHNRQESYKTRQRYYEAMQRFCLYLAEEYRLQKLANISGKHLVAYVRHLQENGKAASTIKTELAAIRFWHDQISNTKHKLPSNGDLSDQAPLERRKLQGTDRHWTPEQFTAFVAVCREAGRTDYADIATLTFYVGLRIHEVCRLDTAAVEAWERTGLLTVKGKGGRVR
;
A
#
# COMPACT_ATOMS: atom_id res chain seq x y z
N MET A 1 9.25 -18.33 10.39
CA MET A 1 10.61 -17.84 10.75
C MET A 1 11.35 -17.55 9.46
N ILE A 2 11.91 -16.36 9.31
CA ILE A 2 12.73 -16.02 8.13
C ILE A 2 14.12 -16.60 8.42
N HIS A 3 14.52 -17.64 7.68
CA HIS A 3 15.87 -18.19 7.75
C HIS A 3 16.81 -17.31 6.92
N THR A 4 17.75 -16.64 7.54
CA THR A 4 18.81 -15.87 6.88
C THR A 4 20.16 -16.28 7.44
N GLN A 5 21.17 -16.35 6.58
CA GLN A 5 22.56 -16.65 7.00
C GLN A 5 23.14 -15.55 7.93
N ASN A 6 22.60 -14.33 7.86
CA ASN A 6 23.01 -13.17 8.64
C ASN A 6 21.97 -12.73 9.68
N GLU A 7 21.35 -13.68 10.38
CA GLU A 7 20.23 -13.43 11.29
C GLU A 7 20.54 -12.37 12.35
N GLY A 8 21.75 -12.36 12.93
CA GLY A 8 22.14 -11.36 13.92
C GLY A 8 22.15 -9.95 13.35
N ILE A 9 22.62 -9.78 12.10
CA ILE A 9 22.62 -8.48 11.41
C ILE A 9 21.17 -8.05 11.11
N TYR A 10 20.34 -8.95 10.59
CA TYR A 10 18.94 -8.68 10.32
C TYR A 10 18.22 -8.25 11.60
N ARG A 11 18.36 -8.98 12.70
CA ARG A 11 17.77 -8.62 13.99
C ARG A 11 18.22 -7.24 14.49
N ALA A 12 19.51 -6.90 14.30
CA ALA A 12 20.01 -5.58 14.65
C ALA A 12 19.39 -4.45 13.82
N LEU A 13 19.16 -4.67 12.52
CA LEU A 13 18.45 -3.72 11.67
C LEU A 13 16.97 -3.59 12.04
N ILE A 14 16.29 -4.70 12.33
CA ILE A 14 14.90 -4.69 12.79
C ILE A 14 14.75 -3.98 14.12
N ALA A 15 15.64 -4.19 15.08
CA ALA A 15 15.61 -3.48 16.36
C ALA A 15 15.74 -1.94 16.19
N GLN A 16 16.50 -1.48 15.19
CA GLN A 16 16.55 -0.05 14.83
C GLN A 16 15.25 0.42 14.20
N LEU A 17 14.65 -0.36 13.28
CA LEU A 17 13.36 -0.05 12.66
C LEU A 17 12.24 0.01 13.70
N ASP A 18 12.21 -0.93 14.67
CA ASP A 18 11.23 -0.96 15.75
C ASP A 18 11.26 0.30 16.61
N LYS A 19 12.46 0.82 16.88
CA LYS A 19 12.60 2.09 17.61
C LYS A 19 11.95 3.24 16.86
N LEU A 20 12.13 3.33 15.54
CA LEU A 20 11.49 4.34 14.70
C LEU A 20 9.97 4.14 14.66
N ALA A 21 9.50 2.89 14.52
CA ALA A 21 8.09 2.56 14.40
C ALA A 21 7.28 2.90 15.66
N ARG A 22 7.85 2.75 16.86
CA ARG A 22 7.18 3.07 18.14
C ARG A 22 6.73 4.53 18.24
N HIS A 23 7.49 5.44 17.69
CA HIS A 23 7.22 6.88 17.78
C HIS A 23 6.47 7.43 16.57
N ASN A 24 6.32 6.61 15.52
CA ASN A 24 5.69 7.05 14.29
C ASN A 24 4.17 6.86 14.34
N ARG A 25 3.43 7.98 14.36
CA ARG A 25 1.97 8.02 14.27
C ARG A 25 1.47 8.68 12.98
N GLN A 26 2.38 9.01 12.07
CA GLN A 26 2.02 9.51 10.75
C GLN A 26 1.35 8.39 9.93
N GLU A 27 0.48 8.74 9.04
CA GLU A 27 -0.20 7.81 8.16
C GLU A 27 -1.24 6.89 8.82
N SER A 28 -2.08 6.28 7.99
CA SER A 28 -3.07 5.31 8.45
C SER A 28 -2.40 4.02 8.96
N TYR A 29 -3.06 3.28 9.84
CA TYR A 29 -2.57 2.02 10.37
C TYR A 29 -2.11 1.05 9.26
N LYS A 30 -2.95 0.86 8.23
CA LYS A 30 -2.63 -0.04 7.10
C LYS A 30 -1.43 0.46 6.27
N THR A 31 -1.26 1.78 6.13
CA THR A 31 -0.10 2.35 5.42
C THR A 31 1.16 2.11 6.24
N ARG A 32 1.12 2.34 7.56
CA ARG A 32 2.25 2.09 8.45
C ARG A 32 2.68 0.63 8.43
N GLN A 33 1.73 -0.30 8.55
CA GLN A 33 2.02 -1.73 8.46
C GLN A 33 2.68 -2.09 7.13
N ARG A 34 2.13 -1.64 6.01
CA ARG A 34 2.69 -1.89 4.67
C ARG A 34 4.11 -1.32 4.51
N TYR A 35 4.35 -0.11 5.03
CA TYR A 35 5.67 0.52 4.98
C TYR A 35 6.68 -0.19 5.87
N TYR A 36 6.25 -0.65 7.04
CA TYR A 36 7.06 -1.45 7.94
C TYR A 36 7.49 -2.77 7.28
N GLU A 37 6.54 -3.51 6.71
CA GLU A 37 6.81 -4.76 6.00
C GLU A 37 7.75 -4.58 4.81
N ALA A 38 7.59 -3.49 4.05
CA ALA A 38 8.50 -3.15 2.96
C ALA A 38 9.93 -2.90 3.47
N MET A 39 10.06 -2.14 4.55
CA MET A 39 11.37 -1.89 5.15
C MET A 39 11.99 -3.15 5.76
N GLN A 40 11.18 -4.07 6.31
CA GLN A 40 11.68 -5.38 6.79
C GLN A 40 12.29 -6.19 5.64
N ARG A 41 11.63 -6.26 4.48
CA ARG A 41 12.17 -6.95 3.29
C ARG A 41 13.49 -6.34 2.84
N PHE A 42 13.57 -5.00 2.84
CA PHE A 42 14.80 -4.32 2.53
C PHE A 42 15.91 -4.56 3.56
N CYS A 43 15.59 -4.58 4.86
CA CYS A 43 16.55 -4.95 5.92
C CYS A 43 17.09 -6.37 5.73
N LEU A 44 16.26 -7.32 5.34
CA LEU A 44 16.70 -8.68 5.03
C LEU A 44 17.70 -8.68 3.87
N TYR A 45 17.35 -8.03 2.77
CA TYR A 45 18.24 -7.86 1.61
C TYR A 45 19.58 -7.22 1.99
N LEU A 46 19.55 -6.15 2.80
CA LEU A 46 20.78 -5.47 3.26
C LEU A 46 21.64 -6.35 4.17
N ALA A 47 21.02 -7.19 4.99
CA ALA A 47 21.75 -8.12 5.84
C ALA A 47 22.43 -9.22 5.03
N GLU A 48 21.77 -9.74 4.00
CA GLU A 48 22.29 -10.85 3.18
C GLU A 48 23.35 -10.37 2.20
N GLU A 49 23.06 -9.32 1.42
CA GLU A 49 23.93 -8.88 0.33
C GLU A 49 25.05 -7.94 0.79
N TYR A 50 24.83 -7.15 1.83
CA TYR A 50 25.75 -6.10 2.26
C TYR A 50 26.28 -6.23 3.67
N ARG A 51 25.76 -7.16 4.47
CA ARG A 51 26.05 -7.29 5.91
C ARG A 51 25.95 -5.93 6.63
N LEU A 52 25.00 -5.10 6.22
CA LEU A 52 24.80 -3.74 6.73
C LEU A 52 24.26 -3.81 8.16
N GLN A 53 24.93 -3.17 9.12
CA GLN A 53 24.55 -3.22 10.53
C GLN A 53 23.78 -1.99 11.02
N LYS A 54 23.82 -0.88 10.28
CA LYS A 54 23.21 0.40 10.69
C LYS A 54 22.35 0.98 9.57
N LEU A 55 21.09 1.28 9.86
CA LEU A 55 20.18 1.91 8.91
C LEU A 55 20.70 3.28 8.42
N ALA A 56 21.41 4.01 9.27
CA ALA A 56 22.02 5.29 8.90
C ALA A 56 23.07 5.20 7.76
N ASN A 57 23.57 4.01 7.45
CA ASN A 57 24.54 3.78 6.38
C ASN A 57 23.88 3.40 5.03
N ILE A 58 22.55 3.36 4.97
CA ILE A 58 21.83 3.16 3.71
C ILE A 58 22.19 4.28 2.74
N SER A 59 22.45 3.92 1.48
CA SER A 59 22.84 4.87 0.44
C SER A 59 22.17 4.52 -0.89
N GLY A 60 22.32 5.39 -1.88
CA GLY A 60 21.77 5.21 -3.23
C GLY A 60 22.16 3.88 -3.89
N LYS A 61 23.42 3.42 -3.70
CA LYS A 61 23.87 2.13 -4.26
C LYS A 61 23.02 0.94 -3.77
N HIS A 62 22.61 0.95 -2.51
CA HIS A 62 21.76 -0.10 -1.93
C HIS A 62 20.36 -0.08 -2.56
N LEU A 63 19.82 1.12 -2.84
CA LEU A 63 18.53 1.25 -3.52
C LEU A 63 18.60 0.75 -4.95
N VAL A 64 19.63 1.14 -5.71
CA VAL A 64 19.83 0.69 -7.10
C VAL A 64 19.91 -0.84 -7.15
N ALA A 65 20.73 -1.43 -6.30
CA ALA A 65 20.89 -2.88 -6.26
C ALA A 65 19.58 -3.59 -5.84
N TYR A 66 18.85 -3.04 -4.86
CA TYR A 66 17.56 -3.59 -4.46
C TYR A 66 16.50 -3.50 -5.56
N VAL A 67 16.46 -2.41 -6.32
CA VAL A 67 15.56 -2.28 -7.47
C VAL A 67 15.85 -3.37 -8.50
N ARG A 68 17.13 -3.58 -8.84
CA ARG A 68 17.53 -4.65 -9.78
C ARG A 68 17.12 -6.03 -9.26
N HIS A 69 17.42 -6.32 -8.00
CA HIS A 69 16.98 -7.56 -7.35
C HIS A 69 15.47 -7.76 -7.43
N LEU A 70 14.65 -6.73 -7.20
CA LEU A 70 13.19 -6.83 -7.32
C LEU A 70 12.75 -7.03 -8.78
N GLN A 71 13.42 -6.40 -9.75
CA GLN A 71 13.16 -6.57 -11.19
C GLN A 71 13.49 -7.99 -11.64
N GLU A 72 14.62 -8.53 -11.25
CA GLU A 72 15.05 -9.91 -11.53
C GLU A 72 14.08 -10.94 -10.94
N ASN A 73 13.48 -10.62 -9.79
CA ASN A 73 12.41 -11.43 -9.17
C ASN A 73 11.01 -11.13 -9.75
N GLY A 74 10.91 -10.47 -10.90
CA GLY A 74 9.65 -10.25 -11.62
C GLY A 74 8.66 -9.32 -10.93
N LYS A 75 9.10 -8.46 -10.00
CA LYS A 75 8.20 -7.52 -9.33
C LYS A 75 7.77 -6.39 -10.25
N ALA A 76 6.47 -6.12 -10.29
CA ALA A 76 5.93 -5.03 -11.10
C ALA A 76 6.49 -3.65 -10.67
N ALA A 77 6.72 -2.76 -11.63
CA ALA A 77 7.25 -1.41 -11.38
C ALA A 77 6.43 -0.61 -10.35
N SER A 78 5.10 -0.79 -10.31
CA SER A 78 4.25 -0.15 -9.29
C SER A 78 4.52 -0.65 -7.88
N THR A 79 4.83 -1.93 -7.72
CA THR A 79 5.22 -2.53 -6.44
C THR A 79 6.58 -1.99 -6.00
N ILE A 80 7.56 -1.97 -6.91
CA ILE A 80 8.90 -1.43 -6.64
C ILE A 80 8.81 0.03 -6.20
N LYS A 81 8.04 0.87 -6.90
CA LYS A 81 7.81 2.28 -6.52
C LYS A 81 7.22 2.42 -5.11
N THR A 82 6.35 1.50 -4.71
CA THR A 82 5.78 1.49 -3.35
C THR A 82 6.83 1.08 -2.30
N GLU A 83 7.66 0.08 -2.60
CA GLU A 83 8.78 -0.31 -1.73
C GLU A 83 9.75 0.87 -1.53
N LEU A 84 10.13 1.54 -2.62
CA LEU A 84 11.02 2.71 -2.56
C LEU A 84 10.42 3.88 -1.77
N ALA A 85 9.11 4.12 -1.88
CA ALA A 85 8.43 5.15 -1.09
C ALA A 85 8.49 4.80 0.42
N ALA A 86 8.27 3.55 0.77
CA ALA A 86 8.36 3.08 2.15
C ALA A 86 9.79 3.18 2.71
N ILE A 87 10.81 2.79 1.92
CA ILE A 87 12.21 2.87 2.34
C ILE A 87 12.61 4.33 2.60
N ARG A 88 12.25 5.26 1.69
CA ARG A 88 12.54 6.68 1.89
C ARG A 88 11.82 7.25 3.10
N PHE A 89 10.54 6.90 3.28
CA PHE A 89 9.76 7.31 4.44
C PHE A 89 10.45 6.95 5.77
N TRP A 90 10.97 5.74 5.90
CA TRP A 90 11.69 5.33 7.10
C TRP A 90 13.08 5.95 7.17
N HIS A 91 13.78 6.06 6.05
CA HIS A 91 15.11 6.65 6.00
C HIS A 91 15.10 8.12 6.46
N ASP A 92 14.08 8.89 6.07
CA ASP A 92 13.93 10.30 6.45
C ASP A 92 13.69 10.50 7.95
N GLN A 93 13.35 9.44 8.68
CA GLN A 93 13.18 9.46 10.13
C GLN A 93 14.42 9.02 10.90
N ILE A 94 15.45 8.57 10.22
CA ILE A 94 16.70 8.15 10.86
C ILE A 94 17.54 9.39 11.17
N SER A 95 17.89 9.56 12.43
CA SER A 95 18.85 10.59 12.83
C SER A 95 20.26 10.24 12.31
N ASN A 96 21.01 11.26 11.90
CA ASN A 96 22.40 11.12 11.47
C ASN A 96 22.62 10.18 10.25
N THR A 97 21.72 10.25 9.27
CA THR A 97 21.94 9.58 7.98
C THR A 97 23.18 10.14 7.29
N LYS A 98 24.01 9.25 6.74
CA LYS A 98 25.22 9.65 6.03
C LYS A 98 24.95 10.06 4.58
N HIS A 99 23.83 9.63 4.02
CA HIS A 99 23.51 9.80 2.61
C HIS A 99 22.06 10.19 2.42
N LYS A 100 21.80 11.09 1.49
CA LYS A 100 20.45 11.34 1.00
C LYS A 100 20.11 10.26 -0.04
N LEU A 101 18.91 9.71 0.04
CA LEU A 101 18.47 8.72 -0.93
C LEU A 101 18.00 9.39 -2.23
N PRO A 102 18.36 8.82 -3.41
CA PRO A 102 17.94 9.35 -4.70
C PRO A 102 16.43 9.22 -4.91
N SER A 103 15.86 10.14 -5.69
CA SER A 103 14.47 10.05 -6.16
C SER A 103 14.32 8.95 -7.22
N ASN A 104 13.07 8.67 -7.65
CA ASN A 104 12.85 7.72 -8.74
C ASN A 104 13.40 8.23 -10.08
N GLY A 105 13.46 9.56 -10.29
CA GLY A 105 14.08 10.17 -11.45
C GLY A 105 15.58 9.91 -11.48
N ASP A 106 16.25 10.12 -10.34
CA ASP A 106 17.71 9.93 -10.22
C ASP A 106 18.12 8.45 -10.35
N LEU A 107 17.20 7.52 -10.05
CA LEU A 107 17.43 6.09 -10.22
C LEU A 107 17.26 5.63 -11.67
N SER A 108 16.59 6.42 -12.53
CA SER A 108 16.18 5.99 -13.86
C SER A 108 17.36 5.62 -14.76
N ASP A 109 18.52 6.23 -14.58
CA ASP A 109 19.70 5.96 -15.40
C ASP A 109 20.38 4.63 -15.05
N GLN A 110 20.25 4.18 -13.81
CA GLN A 110 20.92 2.96 -13.32
C GLN A 110 19.97 1.77 -13.14
N ALA A 111 18.69 2.03 -12.87
CA ALA A 111 17.65 1.03 -12.66
C ALA A 111 16.29 1.60 -13.13
N PRO A 112 16.04 1.63 -14.45
CA PRO A 112 14.85 2.25 -15.02
C PRO A 112 13.59 1.54 -14.54
N LEU A 113 12.61 2.33 -14.10
CA LEU A 113 11.30 1.85 -13.69
C LEU A 113 10.26 2.23 -14.75
N GLU A 114 9.58 1.24 -15.28
CA GLU A 114 8.50 1.48 -16.24
C GLU A 114 7.51 2.53 -15.73
N ARG A 115 7.03 3.37 -16.65
CA ARG A 115 5.93 4.29 -16.35
C ARG A 115 4.66 3.48 -16.08
N ARG A 116 3.79 4.00 -15.21
CA ARG A 116 2.49 3.40 -14.99
C ARG A 116 1.71 3.40 -16.30
N LYS A 117 1.34 2.21 -16.78
CA LYS A 117 0.40 2.08 -17.90
C LYS A 117 -0.97 2.52 -17.41
N LEU A 118 -1.49 3.62 -17.94
CA LEU A 118 -2.83 4.12 -17.62
C LEU A 118 -3.92 3.28 -18.28
N GLN A 119 -3.57 2.57 -19.37
CA GLN A 119 -4.45 1.64 -20.07
C GLN A 119 -4.24 0.24 -19.49
N GLY A 120 -5.11 -0.16 -18.62
CA GLY A 120 -5.23 -1.54 -18.13
C GLY A 120 -6.41 -2.25 -18.80
N THR A 121 -6.58 -3.53 -18.55
CA THR A 121 -7.81 -4.26 -18.89
C THR A 121 -8.96 -3.55 -18.21
N ASP A 122 -9.97 -3.17 -18.98
CA ASP A 122 -11.22 -2.66 -18.43
C ASP A 122 -11.86 -3.76 -17.56
N ARG A 123 -12.06 -3.45 -16.30
CA ARG A 123 -12.64 -4.35 -15.31
C ARG A 123 -14.01 -3.85 -14.82
N HIS A 124 -14.55 -2.87 -15.49
CA HIS A 124 -15.89 -2.41 -15.20
C HIS A 124 -16.90 -3.47 -15.63
N TRP A 125 -17.88 -3.70 -14.80
CA TRP A 125 -18.97 -4.61 -15.15
C TRP A 125 -19.86 -3.94 -16.19
N THR A 126 -20.28 -4.73 -17.18
CA THR A 126 -21.38 -4.30 -18.05
C THR A 126 -22.71 -4.33 -17.28
N PRO A 127 -23.74 -3.60 -17.71
CA PRO A 127 -25.08 -3.69 -17.09
C PRO A 127 -25.61 -5.11 -17.00
N GLU A 128 -25.34 -5.94 -18.01
CA GLU A 128 -25.76 -7.35 -18.06
C GLU A 128 -25.04 -8.18 -17.00
N GLN A 129 -23.73 -8.01 -16.86
CA GLN A 129 -22.93 -8.69 -15.84
C GLN A 129 -23.38 -8.28 -14.42
N PHE A 130 -23.66 -7.00 -14.21
CA PHE A 130 -24.18 -6.49 -12.96
C PHE A 130 -25.54 -7.13 -12.62
N THR A 131 -26.48 -7.14 -13.58
CA THR A 131 -27.83 -7.71 -13.40
C THR A 131 -27.75 -9.20 -13.08
N ALA A 132 -26.91 -9.95 -13.79
CA ALA A 132 -26.70 -11.37 -13.54
C ALA A 132 -26.12 -11.63 -12.13
N PHE A 133 -25.14 -10.83 -11.70
CA PHE A 133 -24.57 -10.94 -10.36
C PHE A 133 -25.61 -10.69 -9.27
N VAL A 134 -26.41 -9.63 -9.41
CA VAL A 134 -27.46 -9.30 -8.43
C VAL A 134 -28.51 -10.41 -8.34
N ALA A 135 -28.91 -10.99 -9.50
CA ALA A 135 -29.85 -12.12 -9.51
C ALA A 135 -29.31 -13.32 -8.75
N VAL A 136 -28.07 -13.75 -9.05
CA VAL A 136 -27.41 -14.87 -8.35
C VAL A 136 -27.30 -14.62 -6.84
N CYS A 137 -26.98 -13.39 -6.43
CA CYS A 137 -26.91 -13.04 -5.01
C CYS A 137 -28.28 -13.20 -4.32
N ARG A 138 -29.34 -12.74 -4.98
CA ARG A 138 -30.72 -12.84 -4.43
C ARG A 138 -31.19 -14.28 -4.35
N GLU A 139 -30.96 -15.09 -5.39
CA GLU A 139 -31.27 -16.54 -5.40
C GLU A 139 -30.52 -17.29 -4.29
N ALA A 140 -29.28 -16.91 -4.01
CA ALA A 140 -28.48 -17.47 -2.92
C ALA A 140 -28.85 -16.92 -1.51
N GLY A 141 -29.88 -16.08 -1.39
CA GLY A 141 -30.27 -15.44 -0.13
C GLY A 141 -29.29 -14.38 0.38
N ARG A 142 -28.32 -13.94 -0.47
CA ARG A 142 -27.30 -12.97 -0.12
C ARG A 142 -27.69 -11.56 -0.58
N THR A 143 -28.82 -11.07 -0.02
CA THR A 143 -29.33 -9.73 -0.32
C THR A 143 -28.34 -8.63 0.06
N ASP A 144 -27.55 -8.84 1.12
CA ASP A 144 -26.46 -7.95 1.54
C ASP A 144 -25.46 -7.68 0.41
N TYR A 145 -25.06 -8.69 -0.34
CA TYR A 145 -24.14 -8.53 -1.48
C TYR A 145 -24.82 -7.85 -2.67
N ALA A 146 -26.07 -8.16 -2.92
CA ALA A 146 -26.85 -7.49 -3.97
C ALA A 146 -26.97 -5.99 -3.71
N ASP A 147 -27.23 -5.59 -2.47
CA ASP A 147 -27.40 -4.19 -2.07
C ASP A 147 -26.05 -3.45 -2.11
N ILE A 148 -24.97 -4.07 -1.61
CA ILE A 148 -23.60 -3.49 -1.74
C ILE A 148 -23.25 -3.28 -3.21
N ALA A 149 -23.50 -4.25 -4.07
CA ALA A 149 -23.22 -4.15 -5.49
C ALA A 149 -24.06 -3.02 -6.14
N THR A 150 -25.33 -2.91 -5.77
CA THR A 150 -26.24 -1.89 -6.29
C THR A 150 -25.77 -0.48 -5.91
N LEU A 151 -25.43 -0.25 -4.67
CA LEU A 151 -24.94 1.05 -4.20
C LEU A 151 -23.58 1.40 -4.79
N THR A 152 -22.70 0.42 -4.97
CA THR A 152 -21.40 0.66 -5.62
C THR A 152 -21.54 0.95 -7.09
N PHE A 153 -22.45 0.27 -7.81
CA PHE A 153 -22.63 0.41 -9.24
C PHE A 153 -23.34 1.72 -9.62
N TYR A 154 -24.48 2.03 -8.99
CA TYR A 154 -25.29 3.20 -9.35
C TYR A 154 -24.84 4.50 -8.65
N VAL A 155 -24.40 4.41 -7.38
CA VAL A 155 -24.06 5.60 -6.58
C VAL A 155 -22.55 5.87 -6.60
N GLY A 156 -21.73 4.91 -7.04
CA GLY A 156 -20.29 5.05 -7.08
C GLY A 156 -19.63 5.05 -5.68
N LEU A 157 -20.31 4.48 -4.70
CA LEU A 157 -19.75 4.33 -3.36
C LEU A 157 -18.67 3.23 -3.35
N ARG A 158 -17.61 3.44 -2.57
CA ARG A 158 -16.66 2.35 -2.30
C ARG A 158 -17.29 1.36 -1.32
N ILE A 159 -16.94 0.08 -1.42
CA ILE A 159 -17.48 -0.99 -0.56
C ILE A 159 -17.41 -0.60 0.93
N HIS A 160 -16.30 -0.05 1.41
CA HIS A 160 -16.19 0.35 2.81
C HIS A 160 -17.03 1.58 3.18
N GLU A 161 -17.46 2.39 2.23
CA GLU A 161 -18.39 3.50 2.44
C GLU A 161 -19.81 2.94 2.57
N VAL A 162 -20.18 1.98 1.71
CA VAL A 162 -21.47 1.27 1.83
C VAL A 162 -21.58 0.55 3.18
N CYS A 163 -20.55 -0.20 3.58
CA CYS A 163 -20.55 -0.92 4.87
C CYS A 163 -20.57 -0.02 6.11
N ARG A 164 -20.44 1.29 5.93
CA ARG A 164 -20.50 2.29 7.01
C ARG A 164 -21.76 3.13 7.00
N LEU A 165 -22.63 2.92 6.02
CA LEU A 165 -23.94 3.56 6.02
C LEU A 165 -24.70 3.04 7.23
N ASP A 166 -25.28 3.96 7.96
CA ASP A 166 -26.17 3.69 9.09
C ASP A 166 -27.57 4.29 8.81
N THR A 167 -28.50 3.96 9.68
CA THR A 167 -29.88 4.42 9.57
C THR A 167 -29.95 5.96 9.55
N ALA A 168 -29.12 6.62 10.35
CA ALA A 168 -29.09 8.08 10.42
C ALA A 168 -28.66 8.73 9.12
N ALA A 169 -27.71 8.11 8.39
CA ALA A 169 -27.29 8.60 7.07
C ALA A 169 -28.41 8.46 6.02
N VAL A 170 -29.17 7.36 6.08
CA VAL A 170 -30.32 7.13 5.19
C VAL A 170 -31.46 8.10 5.49
N GLU A 171 -31.84 8.26 6.75
CA GLU A 171 -32.88 9.23 7.18
C GLU A 171 -32.50 10.68 6.83
N ALA A 172 -31.22 11.03 6.97
CA ALA A 172 -30.73 12.33 6.53
C ALA A 172 -30.87 12.52 5.02
N TRP A 173 -30.56 11.48 4.25
CA TRP A 173 -30.74 11.50 2.79
C TRP A 173 -32.21 11.65 2.40
N GLU A 174 -33.11 10.90 3.01
CA GLU A 174 -34.56 11.01 2.76
C GLU A 174 -35.10 12.42 3.02
N ARG A 175 -34.60 13.07 4.08
CA ARG A 175 -35.03 14.43 4.45
C ARG A 175 -34.39 15.51 3.59
N THR A 176 -33.13 15.34 3.15
CA THR A 176 -32.35 16.42 2.52
C THR A 176 -32.06 16.18 1.04
N GLY A 177 -32.28 14.97 0.52
CA GLY A 177 -31.88 14.54 -0.82
C GLY A 177 -30.37 14.35 -0.99
N LEU A 178 -29.58 14.50 0.09
CA LEU A 178 -28.12 14.40 0.06
C LEU A 178 -27.61 13.25 0.90
N LEU A 179 -27.03 12.22 0.25
CA LEU A 179 -26.37 11.13 0.93
C LEU A 179 -24.94 11.54 1.28
N THR A 180 -24.66 11.65 2.56
CA THR A 180 -23.34 12.02 3.05
C THR A 180 -22.59 10.77 3.52
N VAL A 181 -21.42 10.51 2.96
CA VAL A 181 -20.60 9.36 3.30
C VAL A 181 -19.21 9.76 3.78
N LYS A 182 -18.72 9.03 4.78
CA LYS A 182 -17.39 9.25 5.36
C LYS A 182 -16.39 8.33 4.68
N GLY A 183 -15.56 8.90 3.82
CA GLY A 183 -14.54 8.20 3.06
C GLY A 183 -13.24 7.94 3.83
N LYS A 184 -12.21 7.53 3.09
CA LYS A 184 -10.87 7.27 3.61
C LYS A 184 -10.28 8.54 4.25
N GLY A 185 -9.72 8.41 5.46
CA GLY A 185 -9.12 9.54 6.19
C GLY A 185 -10.15 10.48 6.82
N GLY A 186 -11.42 10.06 6.94
CA GLY A 186 -12.47 10.87 7.54
C GLY A 186 -13.04 11.98 6.64
N ARG A 187 -12.63 12.04 5.38
CA ARG A 187 -13.18 13.00 4.41
C ARG A 187 -14.64 12.67 4.13
N VAL A 188 -15.48 13.69 4.24
CA VAL A 188 -16.90 13.63 3.95
C VAL A 188 -17.13 14.04 2.50
N ARG A 189 -18.00 13.33 1.79
CA ARG A 189 -18.46 13.66 0.43
C ARG A 189 -19.93 13.30 0.25
#